data_1f7b0922df05a24b30e5a5690eb33626
#
_entry.id   1f7b0922df05a24b30e5a5690eb33626
#
_cell.length_a   1.000
_cell.length_b   1.000
_cell.length_c   1.000
_cell.angle_alpha   90.00
_cell.angle_beta   90.00
_cell.angle_gamma   90.00
#
_symmetry.space_group_name_H-M   'P 1'
#
loop_
_entity.id
_entity.type
_entity.pdbx_description
1 polymer ?
#
loop_
_entity_poly.entity_id
_entity_poly.type
_entity_poly.pdbx_seq_one_letter_code
_entity_poly.pdbx_strand_id
1 'polypeptide(L)'
;MTTVLEFAGISKDYRGLRPLRIAELRVAAGEHVAILGFDQPAAEVFVNLATGTILPDAGEITILGRSTSEISDSADWLSTVDRFGIVSDRAVLLDPLTVVQNLAMPFTLAIEPPSIEVRERAVALAREVGLPEVSWDAPVSGLDAAGRVRVRLGRAIALDPAVLLLEHISASVGRDAVARLGADIRSVALARGAALVAASADDVFARAVATRILALEPATGRLKEQRRRWFCRRLG
;
A
#
# COMPACT_ATOMS: atom_id res chain seq x y z
N MET A 1 -12.91 17.99 -4.04
CA MET A 1 -11.82 17.00 -4.24
C MET A 1 -12.48 15.72 -4.72
N THR A 2 -11.95 15.08 -5.76
CA THR A 2 -12.50 13.82 -6.29
C THR A 2 -12.21 12.67 -5.35
N THR A 3 -13.21 11.89 -4.94
CA THR A 3 -13.05 10.69 -4.15
C THR A 3 -12.52 9.55 -5.04
N VAL A 4 -11.47 8.88 -4.61
CA VAL A 4 -10.87 7.74 -5.34
C VAL A 4 -11.20 6.39 -4.71
N LEU A 5 -11.53 6.37 -3.42
CA LEU A 5 -11.92 5.17 -2.70
C LEU A 5 -12.98 5.53 -1.65
N GLU A 6 -14.11 4.83 -1.65
CA GLU A 6 -15.18 5.00 -0.68
C GLU A 6 -15.70 3.65 -0.22
N PHE A 7 -15.87 3.51 1.10
CA PHE A 7 -16.51 2.39 1.78
C PHE A 7 -17.72 2.92 2.54
N ALA A 8 -18.88 2.35 2.35
CA ALA A 8 -20.13 2.76 2.99
C ALA A 8 -20.84 1.56 3.62
N GLY A 9 -20.87 1.50 4.95
CA GLY A 9 -21.60 0.48 5.71
C GLY A 9 -21.08 -0.96 5.52
N ILE A 10 -19.78 -1.12 5.31
CA ILE A 10 -19.17 -2.41 4.96
C ILE A 10 -19.23 -3.39 6.12
N SER A 11 -19.61 -4.63 5.78
CA SER A 11 -19.43 -5.82 6.60
C SER A 11 -18.91 -6.96 5.72
N LYS A 12 -17.87 -7.67 6.18
CA LYS A 12 -17.30 -8.84 5.50
C LYS A 12 -16.91 -9.89 6.51
N ASP A 13 -17.54 -11.06 6.43
CA ASP A 13 -17.11 -12.25 7.14
C ASP A 13 -15.90 -12.87 6.40
N TYR A 14 -14.82 -13.05 7.12
CA TYR A 14 -13.59 -13.66 6.62
C TYR A 14 -13.13 -14.84 7.50
N ARG A 15 -14.09 -15.39 8.29
CA ARG A 15 -13.87 -16.49 9.24
C ARG A 15 -12.88 -16.14 10.37
N GLY A 16 -12.72 -14.85 10.65
CA GLY A 16 -12.01 -14.35 11.83
C GLY A 16 -12.90 -14.37 13.08
N LEU A 17 -12.36 -13.87 14.20
CA LEU A 17 -13.14 -13.75 15.45
C LEU A 17 -14.36 -12.83 15.30
N ARG A 18 -14.31 -11.90 14.37
CA ARG A 18 -15.38 -10.94 14.07
C ARG A 18 -15.33 -10.59 12.59
N PRO A 19 -16.47 -10.26 11.96
CA PRO A 19 -16.44 -9.72 10.61
C PRO A 19 -15.70 -8.38 10.58
N LEU A 20 -14.99 -8.11 9.47
CA LEU A 20 -14.48 -6.78 9.20
C LEU A 20 -15.66 -5.83 8.98
N ARG A 21 -15.68 -4.73 9.72
CA ARG A 21 -16.68 -3.67 9.58
C ARG A 21 -15.99 -2.35 9.33
N ILE A 22 -16.53 -1.57 8.39
CA ILE A 22 -16.13 -0.19 8.13
C ILE A 22 -17.40 0.61 7.90
N ALA A 23 -17.74 1.48 8.86
CA ALA A 23 -18.96 2.26 8.77
C ALA A 23 -18.90 3.27 7.62
N GLU A 24 -17.79 4.00 7.54
CA GLU A 24 -17.54 4.96 6.47
C GLU A 24 -16.03 5.20 6.35
N LEU A 25 -15.53 5.17 5.10
CA LEU A 25 -14.19 5.63 4.74
C LEU A 25 -14.28 6.35 3.40
N ARG A 26 -13.73 7.55 3.32
CA ARG A 26 -13.53 8.27 2.06
C ARG A 26 -12.10 8.72 1.96
N VAL A 27 -11.52 8.50 0.79
CA VAL A 27 -10.17 8.91 0.43
C VAL A 27 -10.23 9.73 -0.84
N ALA A 28 -9.72 10.94 -0.79
CA ALA A 28 -9.64 11.82 -1.95
C ALA A 28 -8.37 11.55 -2.79
N ALA A 29 -8.38 11.99 -4.04
CA ALA A 29 -7.20 11.95 -4.89
C ALA A 29 -6.03 12.69 -4.23
N GLY A 30 -4.85 12.04 -4.18
CA GLY A 30 -3.64 12.57 -3.54
C GLY A 30 -3.70 12.63 -2.00
N GLU A 31 -4.76 12.15 -1.37
CA GLU A 31 -4.85 12.08 0.10
C GLU A 31 -4.05 10.89 0.64
N HIS A 32 -3.35 11.08 1.76
CA HIS A 32 -2.60 10.03 2.44
C HIS A 32 -3.24 9.72 3.80
N VAL A 33 -3.79 8.52 3.91
CA VAL A 33 -4.53 8.02 5.08
C VAL A 33 -3.83 6.79 5.65
N ALA A 34 -3.66 6.73 6.97
CA ALA A 34 -3.27 5.52 7.66
C ALA A 34 -4.42 5.05 8.57
N ILE A 35 -4.71 3.76 8.57
CA ILE A 35 -5.72 3.14 9.39
C ILE A 35 -5.04 2.18 10.35
N LEU A 36 -5.16 2.47 11.64
CA LEU A 36 -4.66 1.65 12.74
C LEU A 36 -5.76 0.72 13.26
N GLY A 37 -5.37 -0.44 13.77
CA GLY A 37 -6.29 -1.38 14.42
C GLY A 37 -6.69 -2.58 13.58
N PHE A 38 -6.12 -2.76 12.40
CA PHE A 38 -6.20 -4.03 11.67
C PHE A 38 -5.20 -5.04 12.23
N ASP A 39 -5.61 -6.29 12.36
CA ASP A 39 -4.70 -7.44 12.36
C ASP A 39 -4.35 -7.82 10.91
N GLN A 40 -3.41 -8.76 10.74
CA GLN A 40 -2.95 -9.15 9.40
C GLN A 40 -4.09 -9.69 8.52
N PRO A 41 -4.97 -10.61 8.97
CA PRO A 41 -6.08 -11.09 8.15
C PRO A 41 -7.07 -9.98 7.77
N ALA A 42 -7.40 -9.08 8.70
CA ALA A 42 -8.31 -7.97 8.43
C ALA A 42 -7.73 -6.97 7.43
N ALA A 43 -6.41 -6.70 7.48
CA ALA A 43 -5.74 -5.85 6.51
C ALA A 43 -5.74 -6.46 5.11
N GLU A 44 -5.53 -7.77 5.00
CA GLU A 44 -5.63 -8.50 3.73
C GLU A 44 -7.04 -8.39 3.14
N VAL A 45 -8.07 -8.63 3.97
CA VAL A 45 -9.47 -8.50 3.56
C VAL A 45 -9.78 -7.06 3.12
N PHE A 46 -9.28 -6.07 3.85
CA PHE A 46 -9.44 -4.66 3.48
C PHE A 46 -8.85 -4.36 2.09
N VAL A 47 -7.62 -4.81 1.82
CA VAL A 47 -6.96 -4.63 0.52
C VAL A 47 -7.74 -5.34 -0.59
N ASN A 48 -8.19 -6.58 -0.36
CA ASN A 48 -8.98 -7.34 -1.33
C ASN A 48 -10.34 -6.68 -1.61
N LEU A 49 -11.00 -6.10 -0.62
CA LEU A 49 -12.21 -5.30 -0.78
C LEU A 49 -11.94 -4.02 -1.57
N ALA A 50 -10.86 -3.29 -1.23
CA ALA A 50 -10.48 -2.03 -1.88
C ALA A 50 -10.13 -2.19 -3.36
N THR A 51 -9.71 -3.39 -3.78
CA THR A 51 -9.37 -3.71 -5.18
C THR A 51 -10.48 -4.44 -5.94
N GLY A 52 -11.63 -4.69 -5.29
CA GLY A 52 -12.72 -5.46 -5.88
C GLY A 52 -12.39 -6.94 -6.09
N THR A 53 -11.29 -7.44 -5.51
CA THR A 53 -10.93 -8.88 -5.56
C THR A 53 -11.98 -9.75 -4.86
N ILE A 54 -12.57 -9.20 -3.79
CA ILE A 54 -13.74 -9.78 -3.12
C ILE A 54 -14.81 -8.70 -2.93
N LEU A 55 -16.08 -9.13 -2.90
CA LEU A 55 -17.19 -8.24 -2.61
C LEU A 55 -17.54 -8.26 -1.11
N PRO A 56 -18.06 -7.15 -0.56
CA PRO A 56 -18.56 -7.12 0.80
C PRO A 56 -19.84 -7.98 0.92
N ASP A 57 -20.15 -8.47 2.12
CA ASP A 57 -21.40 -9.16 2.42
C ASP A 57 -22.55 -8.18 2.66
N ALA A 58 -22.21 -6.94 3.06
CA ALA A 58 -23.12 -5.80 3.16
C ALA A 58 -22.37 -4.49 2.94
N GLY A 59 -23.10 -3.48 2.51
CA GLY A 59 -22.56 -2.16 2.19
C GLY A 59 -22.07 -2.04 0.75
N GLU A 60 -21.44 -0.91 0.43
CA GLU A 60 -21.01 -0.60 -0.93
C GLU A 60 -19.59 -0.04 -0.92
N ILE A 61 -18.80 -0.43 -1.93
CA ILE A 61 -17.45 0.09 -2.17
C ILE A 61 -17.42 0.73 -3.55
N THR A 62 -16.97 1.98 -3.59
CA THR A 62 -16.78 2.73 -4.84
C THR A 62 -15.29 2.98 -5.06
N ILE A 63 -14.80 2.64 -6.23
CA ILE A 63 -13.41 2.80 -6.68
C ILE A 63 -13.40 3.73 -7.89
N LEU A 64 -12.70 4.86 -7.79
CA LEU A 64 -12.56 5.84 -8.87
C LEU A 64 -13.93 6.24 -9.46
N GLY A 65 -14.95 6.34 -8.60
CA GLY A 65 -16.31 6.74 -8.96
C GLY A 65 -17.21 5.60 -9.47
N ARG A 66 -16.76 4.35 -9.43
CA ARG A 66 -17.51 3.19 -9.87
C ARG A 66 -17.70 2.18 -8.73
N SER A 67 -18.90 1.61 -8.60
CA SER A 67 -19.18 0.56 -7.62
C SER A 67 -18.45 -0.74 -7.96
N THR A 68 -17.88 -1.41 -6.95
CA THR A 68 -17.26 -2.73 -7.17
C THR A 68 -18.25 -3.81 -7.58
N SER A 69 -19.54 -3.64 -7.25
CA SER A 69 -20.61 -4.55 -7.69
C SER A 69 -20.92 -4.46 -9.19
N GLU A 70 -20.46 -3.40 -9.86
CA GLU A 70 -20.62 -3.19 -11.30
C GLU A 70 -19.48 -3.79 -12.14
N ILE A 71 -18.44 -4.33 -11.50
CA ILE A 71 -17.36 -5.03 -12.18
C ILE A 71 -17.92 -6.32 -12.76
N SER A 72 -18.00 -6.40 -14.08
CA SER A 72 -18.79 -7.44 -14.77
C SER A 72 -18.00 -8.69 -15.15
N ASP A 73 -16.70 -8.53 -15.41
CA ASP A 73 -15.83 -9.61 -15.88
C ASP A 73 -14.35 -9.41 -15.48
N SER A 74 -13.52 -10.37 -15.85
CA SER A 74 -12.09 -10.36 -15.50
C SER A 74 -11.30 -9.22 -16.18
N ALA A 75 -11.67 -8.82 -17.40
CA ALA A 75 -10.97 -7.75 -18.12
C ALA A 75 -11.26 -6.41 -17.46
N ASP A 76 -12.50 -6.18 -17.08
CA ASP A 76 -12.98 -5.03 -16.36
C ASP A 76 -12.32 -4.94 -14.95
N TRP A 77 -12.25 -6.08 -14.25
CA TRP A 77 -11.55 -6.16 -12.98
C TRP A 77 -10.06 -5.85 -13.12
N LEU A 78 -9.36 -6.41 -14.11
CA LEU A 78 -7.94 -6.13 -14.36
C LEU A 78 -7.71 -4.64 -14.61
N SER A 79 -8.55 -3.98 -15.41
CA SER A 79 -8.45 -2.55 -15.67
C SER A 79 -8.61 -1.70 -14.39
N THR A 80 -9.39 -2.20 -13.43
CA THR A 80 -9.57 -1.57 -12.11
C THR A 80 -8.33 -1.79 -11.24
N VAL A 81 -7.82 -3.03 -11.17
CA VAL A 81 -6.65 -3.40 -10.35
C VAL A 81 -5.38 -2.68 -10.83
N ASP A 82 -5.21 -2.46 -12.13
CA ASP A 82 -4.07 -1.73 -12.71
C ASP A 82 -3.98 -0.28 -12.19
N ARG A 83 -5.07 0.26 -11.62
CA ARG A 83 -5.08 1.58 -10.99
C ARG A 83 -4.55 1.58 -9.56
N PHE A 84 -4.25 0.41 -9.00
CA PHE A 84 -3.72 0.24 -7.65
C PHE A 84 -2.28 -0.24 -7.67
N GLY A 85 -1.47 0.34 -6.79
CA GLY A 85 -0.17 -0.20 -6.42
C GLY A 85 -0.27 -0.84 -5.03
N ILE A 86 -0.09 -2.15 -4.96
CA ILE A 86 -0.20 -2.88 -3.68
C ILE A 86 1.20 -3.19 -3.17
N VAL A 87 1.51 -2.72 -1.95
CA VAL A 87 2.74 -3.06 -1.23
C VAL A 87 2.37 -3.94 -0.04
N SER A 88 2.74 -5.21 -0.14
CA SER A 88 2.43 -6.23 0.86
C SER A 88 3.55 -7.27 0.91
N ASP A 89 3.75 -7.90 2.06
CA ASP A 89 4.69 -9.03 2.18
C ASP A 89 4.22 -10.26 1.39
N ARG A 90 2.94 -10.32 1.00
CA ARG A 90 2.39 -11.34 0.09
C ARG A 90 2.94 -11.23 -1.33
N ALA A 91 3.37 -10.03 -1.73
CA ALA A 91 4.04 -9.84 -3.02
C ALA A 91 5.44 -10.45 -2.97
N VAL A 92 5.54 -11.69 -3.50
CA VAL A 92 6.77 -12.48 -3.48
C VAL A 92 7.87 -11.78 -4.26
N LEU A 93 9.04 -11.66 -3.65
CA LEU A 93 10.27 -11.26 -4.32
C LEU A 93 11.04 -12.51 -4.74
N LEU A 94 11.63 -12.48 -5.93
CA LEU A 94 12.48 -13.56 -6.42
C LEU A 94 13.88 -13.38 -5.81
N ASP A 95 14.09 -13.99 -4.66
CA ASP A 95 15.27 -13.82 -3.81
C ASP A 95 16.63 -14.06 -4.52
N PRO A 96 16.77 -15.06 -5.43
CA PRO A 96 18.01 -15.27 -6.17
C PRO A 96 18.28 -14.21 -7.24
N LEU A 97 17.24 -13.52 -7.72
CA LEU A 97 17.35 -12.53 -8.78
C LEU A 97 17.76 -11.17 -8.22
N THR A 98 18.37 -10.37 -9.09
CA THR A 98 18.83 -9.03 -8.73
C THR A 98 17.65 -8.09 -8.46
N VAL A 99 17.94 -6.96 -7.80
CA VAL A 99 16.97 -5.88 -7.57
C VAL A 99 16.39 -5.40 -8.91
N VAL A 100 17.23 -5.14 -9.91
CA VAL A 100 16.79 -4.70 -11.24
C VAL A 100 15.90 -5.74 -11.91
N GLN A 101 16.24 -7.02 -11.84
CA GLN A 101 15.39 -8.08 -12.38
C GLN A 101 14.02 -8.13 -11.69
N ASN A 102 13.98 -8.01 -10.37
CA ASN A 102 12.72 -7.91 -9.64
C ASN A 102 11.89 -6.68 -10.04
N LEU A 103 12.54 -5.54 -10.25
CA LEU A 103 11.87 -4.30 -10.69
C LEU A 103 11.47 -4.31 -12.16
N ALA A 104 12.05 -5.19 -12.98
CA ALA A 104 11.68 -5.38 -14.39
C ALA A 104 10.35 -6.14 -14.55
N MET A 105 9.95 -6.96 -13.57
CA MET A 105 8.79 -7.85 -13.66
C MET A 105 7.46 -7.17 -14.05
N PRO A 106 7.13 -5.96 -13.62
CA PRO A 106 5.90 -5.29 -14.05
C PRO A 106 5.86 -4.99 -15.55
N PHE A 107 7.00 -4.99 -16.23
CA PHE A 107 7.10 -4.63 -17.65
C PHE A 107 7.25 -5.83 -18.58
N THR A 108 7.82 -6.93 -18.09
CA THR A 108 8.12 -8.12 -18.89
C THR A 108 8.33 -9.35 -18.03
N LEU A 109 8.09 -10.53 -18.61
CA LEU A 109 8.51 -11.79 -18.01
C LEU A 109 9.92 -12.22 -18.44
N ALA A 110 10.47 -11.61 -19.51
CA ALA A 110 11.85 -11.85 -19.98
C ALA A 110 12.82 -10.97 -19.16
N ILE A 111 13.18 -11.45 -17.96
CA ILE A 111 13.97 -10.69 -16.98
C ILE A 111 15.41 -11.20 -16.80
N GLU A 112 15.83 -12.25 -17.54
CA GLU A 112 17.13 -12.92 -17.37
C GLU A 112 17.95 -12.98 -18.69
N PRO A 113 18.60 -11.89 -19.12
CA PRO A 113 18.51 -10.51 -18.64
C PRO A 113 17.31 -9.76 -19.24
N PRO A 114 16.83 -8.68 -18.61
CA PRO A 114 15.86 -7.81 -19.23
C PRO A 114 16.48 -7.04 -20.41
N SER A 115 15.64 -6.60 -21.36
CA SER A 115 16.10 -5.71 -22.42
C SER A 115 16.69 -4.41 -21.84
N ILE A 116 17.52 -3.70 -22.62
CA ILE A 116 18.15 -2.44 -22.21
C ILE A 116 17.08 -1.43 -21.76
N GLU A 117 16.02 -1.26 -22.54
CA GLU A 117 14.91 -0.35 -22.22
C GLU A 117 14.21 -0.69 -20.89
N VAL A 118 13.90 -1.99 -20.69
CA VAL A 118 13.27 -2.44 -19.45
C VAL A 118 14.23 -2.28 -18.27
N ARG A 119 15.53 -2.54 -18.45
CA ARG A 119 16.53 -2.29 -17.42
C ARG A 119 16.60 -0.83 -17.01
N GLU A 120 16.58 0.10 -17.97
CA GLU A 120 16.58 1.55 -17.69
C GLU A 120 15.36 1.96 -16.87
N ARG A 121 14.17 1.46 -17.19
CA ARG A 121 12.95 1.68 -16.41
C ARG A 121 13.07 1.10 -14.99
N ALA A 122 13.59 -0.10 -14.84
CA ALA A 122 13.81 -0.74 -13.54
C ALA A 122 14.82 0.05 -12.69
N VAL A 123 15.90 0.55 -13.29
CA VAL A 123 16.89 1.42 -12.61
C VAL A 123 16.27 2.74 -12.18
N ALA A 124 15.42 3.34 -13.01
CA ALA A 124 14.69 4.55 -12.62
C ALA A 124 13.81 4.32 -11.39
N LEU A 125 13.08 3.19 -11.34
CA LEU A 125 12.31 2.80 -10.17
C LEU A 125 13.20 2.57 -8.94
N ALA A 126 14.34 1.88 -9.08
CA ALA A 126 15.28 1.64 -7.98
C ALA A 126 15.77 2.96 -7.36
N ARG A 127 16.09 3.93 -8.19
CA ARG A 127 16.50 5.28 -7.76
C ARG A 127 15.36 6.01 -7.06
N GLU A 128 14.18 5.98 -7.63
CA GLU A 128 12.99 6.67 -7.10
C GLU A 128 12.59 6.16 -5.71
N VAL A 129 12.64 4.84 -5.47
CA VAL A 129 12.33 4.27 -4.16
C VAL A 129 13.50 4.29 -3.19
N GLY A 130 14.64 4.89 -3.56
CA GLY A 130 15.79 5.09 -2.70
C GLY A 130 16.61 3.83 -2.42
N LEU A 131 16.70 2.90 -3.38
CA LEU A 131 17.62 1.76 -3.33
C LEU A 131 19.03 2.22 -3.74
N PRO A 132 20.07 1.89 -2.95
CA PRO A 132 21.44 2.30 -3.27
C PRO A 132 21.93 1.59 -4.53
N GLU A 133 22.70 2.31 -5.37
CA GLU A 133 23.18 1.79 -6.68
C GLU A 133 23.97 0.49 -6.54
N VAL A 134 24.77 0.36 -5.49
CA VAL A 134 25.54 -0.86 -5.20
C VAL A 134 24.68 -2.11 -5.05
N SER A 135 23.40 -1.96 -4.73
CA SER A 135 22.47 -3.08 -4.57
C SER A 135 21.74 -3.48 -5.86
N TRP A 136 21.76 -2.66 -6.92
CA TRP A 136 20.87 -2.88 -8.07
C TRP A 136 21.10 -4.19 -8.81
N ASP A 137 22.36 -4.57 -8.95
CA ASP A 137 22.78 -5.82 -9.60
C ASP A 137 23.10 -6.94 -8.57
N ALA A 138 22.80 -6.70 -7.29
CA ALA A 138 22.90 -7.70 -6.25
C ALA A 138 21.57 -8.46 -6.06
N PRO A 139 21.60 -9.73 -5.61
CA PRO A 139 20.39 -10.48 -5.29
C PRO A 139 19.56 -9.81 -4.20
N VAL A 140 18.22 -9.88 -4.33
CA VAL A 140 17.29 -9.32 -3.35
C VAL A 140 17.44 -9.97 -1.97
N SER A 141 17.91 -11.23 -1.92
CA SER A 141 18.21 -11.93 -0.65
C SER A 141 19.21 -11.18 0.24
N GLY A 142 20.09 -10.35 -0.33
CA GLY A 142 21.06 -9.54 0.41
C GLY A 142 20.49 -8.24 0.98
N LEU A 143 19.27 -7.87 0.67
CA LEU A 143 18.64 -6.66 1.19
C LEU A 143 18.10 -6.87 2.61
N ASP A 144 18.17 -5.82 3.43
CA ASP A 144 17.45 -5.74 4.69
C ASP A 144 15.91 -5.62 4.46
N ALA A 145 15.15 -5.68 5.53
CA ALA A 145 13.69 -5.60 5.45
C ALA A 145 13.19 -4.30 4.78
N ALA A 146 13.82 -3.16 5.07
CA ALA A 146 13.45 -1.89 4.47
C ALA A 146 13.76 -1.86 2.96
N GLY A 147 14.89 -2.42 2.54
CA GLY A 147 15.25 -2.59 1.13
C GLY A 147 14.25 -3.47 0.38
N ARG A 148 13.82 -4.56 0.98
CA ARG A 148 12.79 -5.45 0.40
C ARG A 148 11.45 -4.74 0.24
N VAL A 149 11.03 -3.92 1.21
CA VAL A 149 9.83 -3.07 1.07
C VAL A 149 10.00 -2.07 -0.08
N ARG A 150 11.18 -1.48 -0.26
CA ARG A 150 11.46 -0.55 -1.37
C ARG A 150 11.35 -1.24 -2.74
N VAL A 151 11.81 -2.48 -2.87
CA VAL A 151 11.63 -3.27 -4.12
C VAL A 151 10.14 -3.50 -4.40
N ARG A 152 9.35 -3.89 -3.39
CA ARG A 152 7.90 -4.04 -3.53
C ARG A 152 7.22 -2.72 -3.91
N LEU A 153 7.63 -1.61 -3.27
CA LEU A 153 7.15 -0.28 -3.63
C LEU A 153 7.47 0.06 -5.10
N GLY A 154 8.71 -0.16 -5.54
CA GLY A 154 9.11 0.06 -6.93
C GLY A 154 8.24 -0.71 -7.92
N ARG A 155 7.95 -1.98 -7.62
CA ARG A 155 7.01 -2.79 -8.43
C ARG A 155 5.59 -2.23 -8.41
N ALA A 156 5.12 -1.79 -7.25
CA ALA A 156 3.77 -1.26 -7.07
C ALA A 156 3.54 0.05 -7.82
N ILE A 157 4.57 0.89 -7.96
CA ILE A 157 4.46 2.18 -8.67
C ILE A 157 4.81 2.10 -10.17
N ALA A 158 5.22 0.95 -10.66
CA ALA A 158 5.75 0.78 -12.03
C ALA A 158 4.75 1.15 -13.14
N LEU A 159 3.46 1.00 -12.89
CA LEU A 159 2.37 1.27 -13.84
C LEU A 159 1.56 2.52 -13.50
N ASP A 160 2.14 3.48 -12.77
CA ASP A 160 1.52 4.75 -12.40
C ASP A 160 0.13 4.63 -11.75
N PRO A 161 0.02 3.92 -10.61
CA PRO A 161 -1.26 3.73 -9.93
C PRO A 161 -1.84 5.04 -9.42
N ALA A 162 -3.17 5.14 -9.44
CA ALA A 162 -3.89 6.25 -8.82
C ALA A 162 -3.94 6.15 -7.28
N VAL A 163 -3.87 4.93 -6.76
CA VAL A 163 -3.98 4.62 -5.33
C VAL A 163 -2.90 3.62 -4.91
N LEU A 164 -2.15 3.93 -3.86
CA LEU A 164 -1.23 3.00 -3.20
C LEU A 164 -1.89 2.39 -1.96
N LEU A 165 -1.92 1.07 -1.89
CA LEU A 165 -2.39 0.31 -0.73
C LEU A 165 -1.19 -0.34 -0.04
N LEU A 166 -0.97 -0.02 1.23
CA LEU A 166 0.13 -0.54 2.04
C LEU A 166 -0.43 -1.47 3.12
N GLU A 167 -0.03 -2.74 3.10
CA GLU A 167 -0.51 -3.77 4.01
C GLU A 167 0.58 -4.20 4.98
N HIS A 168 0.56 -3.71 6.22
CA HIS A 168 1.46 -4.03 7.34
C HIS A 168 2.97 -4.04 7.02
N ILE A 169 3.40 -3.23 6.08
CA ILE A 169 4.75 -3.26 5.52
C ILE A 169 5.87 -2.87 6.51
N SER A 170 5.52 -2.27 7.65
CA SER A 170 6.46 -1.94 8.71
C SER A 170 6.72 -3.10 9.70
N ALA A 171 5.95 -4.19 9.63
CA ALA A 171 5.98 -5.26 10.64
C ALA A 171 7.35 -5.95 10.77
N SER A 172 8.07 -6.11 9.66
CA SER A 172 9.40 -6.73 9.60
C SER A 172 10.56 -5.73 9.67
N VAL A 173 10.26 -4.42 9.66
CA VAL A 173 11.26 -3.36 9.58
C VAL A 173 11.75 -2.96 10.98
N GLY A 174 13.07 -2.82 11.14
CA GLY A 174 13.64 -2.37 12.40
C GLY A 174 13.16 -0.98 12.81
N ARG A 175 12.91 -0.78 14.11
CA ARG A 175 12.31 0.45 14.67
C ARG A 175 13.01 1.74 14.24
N ASP A 176 14.33 1.68 14.08
CA ASP A 176 15.15 2.82 13.68
C ASP A 176 14.90 3.26 12.23
N ALA A 177 14.48 2.32 11.37
CA ALA A 177 14.24 2.57 9.95
C ALA A 177 12.77 2.90 9.62
N VAL A 178 11.81 2.55 10.50
CA VAL A 178 10.37 2.65 10.24
C VAL A 178 9.94 4.07 9.89
N ALA A 179 10.35 5.07 10.68
CA ALA A 179 9.94 6.46 10.45
C ALA A 179 10.49 7.00 9.13
N ARG A 180 11.76 6.68 8.82
CA ARG A 180 12.40 7.09 7.57
C ARG A 180 11.73 6.41 6.37
N LEU A 181 11.51 5.11 6.45
CA LEU A 181 10.82 4.37 5.39
C LEU A 181 9.43 4.95 5.10
N GLY A 182 8.65 5.24 6.15
CA GLY A 182 7.33 5.87 6.00
C GLY A 182 7.40 7.24 5.32
N ALA A 183 8.37 8.09 5.69
CA ALA A 183 8.58 9.39 5.08
C ALA A 183 9.01 9.28 3.60
N ASP A 184 9.88 8.33 3.27
CA ASP A 184 10.34 8.10 1.90
C ASP A 184 9.16 7.62 1.01
N ILE A 185 8.36 6.66 1.49
CA ILE A 185 7.15 6.18 0.77
C ILE A 185 6.17 7.33 0.55
N ARG A 186 5.94 8.16 1.57
CA ARG A 186 5.10 9.35 1.44
C ARG A 186 5.62 10.30 0.35
N SER A 187 6.93 10.53 0.30
CA SER A 187 7.55 11.39 -0.70
C SER A 187 7.35 10.86 -2.12
N VAL A 188 7.49 9.55 -2.32
CA VAL A 188 7.22 8.88 -3.60
C VAL A 188 5.75 9.05 -4.00
N ALA A 189 4.81 8.77 -3.08
CA ALA A 189 3.38 8.91 -3.36
C ALA A 189 2.99 10.35 -3.71
N LEU A 190 3.55 11.35 -2.99
CA LEU A 190 3.34 12.77 -3.28
C LEU A 190 3.88 13.17 -4.65
N ALA A 191 5.09 12.73 -5.00
CA ALA A 191 5.71 13.04 -6.29
C ALA A 191 4.89 12.49 -7.48
N ARG A 192 4.20 11.37 -7.27
CA ARG A 192 3.32 10.75 -8.28
C ARG A 192 1.87 11.23 -8.21
N GLY A 193 1.50 12.06 -7.25
CA GLY A 193 0.11 12.48 -7.05
C GLY A 193 -0.84 11.34 -6.68
N ALA A 194 -0.31 10.19 -6.25
CA ALA A 194 -1.11 9.02 -5.88
C ALA A 194 -1.76 9.23 -4.51
N ALA A 195 -3.01 8.82 -4.36
CA ALA A 195 -3.59 8.62 -3.04
C ALA A 195 -2.91 7.44 -2.34
N LEU A 196 -2.85 7.46 -1.01
CA LEU A 196 -2.22 6.40 -0.23
C LEU A 196 -3.10 5.98 0.93
N VAL A 197 -3.33 4.67 1.06
CA VAL A 197 -4.01 4.07 2.22
C VAL A 197 -3.12 3.01 2.85
N ALA A 198 -2.72 3.23 4.09
CA ALA A 198 -1.89 2.29 4.85
C ALA A 198 -2.70 1.60 5.95
N ALA A 199 -2.84 0.29 5.88
CA ALA A 199 -3.28 -0.55 7.00
C ALA A 199 -2.06 -0.92 7.84
N SER A 200 -2.01 -0.47 9.10
CA SER A 200 -0.85 -0.68 9.96
C SER A 200 -1.25 -0.87 11.43
N ALA A 201 -0.42 -1.60 12.18
CA ALA A 201 -0.46 -1.62 13.64
C ALA A 201 0.59 -0.68 14.26
N ASP A 202 1.45 -0.06 13.44
CA ASP A 202 2.58 0.77 13.87
C ASP A 202 2.23 2.26 13.79
N ASP A 203 2.08 2.90 14.95
CA ASP A 203 1.78 4.34 15.05
C ASP A 203 2.91 5.23 14.51
N VAL A 204 4.18 4.81 14.64
CA VAL A 204 5.34 5.55 14.12
C VAL A 204 5.30 5.57 12.60
N PHE A 205 5.07 4.41 11.99
CA PHE A 205 4.92 4.29 10.54
C PHE A 205 3.72 5.11 10.04
N ALA A 206 2.56 4.95 10.67
CA ALA A 206 1.33 5.66 10.30
C ALA A 206 1.53 7.17 10.27
N ARG A 207 2.20 7.74 11.30
CA ARG A 207 2.50 9.18 11.38
C ARG A 207 3.53 9.66 10.36
N ALA A 208 4.43 8.79 9.93
CA ALA A 208 5.43 9.12 8.94
C ALA A 208 4.84 9.11 7.52
N VAL A 209 3.98 8.12 7.22
CA VAL A 209 3.49 7.87 5.86
C VAL A 209 2.23 8.68 5.51
N ALA A 210 1.40 9.06 6.50
CA ALA A 210 0.10 9.68 6.26
C ALA A 210 -0.08 11.02 7.00
N THR A 211 -0.98 11.85 6.47
CA THR A 211 -1.41 13.11 7.10
C THR A 211 -2.67 12.94 7.94
N ARG A 212 -3.55 12.02 7.55
CA ARG A 212 -4.77 11.66 8.26
C ARG A 212 -4.63 10.26 8.84
N ILE A 213 -4.81 10.14 10.15
CA ILE A 213 -4.66 8.88 10.87
C ILE A 213 -6.00 8.53 11.48
N LEU A 214 -6.48 7.35 11.16
CA LEU A 214 -7.74 6.79 11.62
C LEU A 214 -7.47 5.58 12.51
N ALA A 215 -8.24 5.44 13.59
CA ALA A 215 -8.25 4.23 14.40
C ALA A 215 -9.55 3.48 14.17
N LEU A 216 -9.46 2.23 13.74
CA LEU A 216 -10.60 1.35 13.59
C LEU A 216 -11.09 0.88 14.97
N GLU A 217 -12.38 1.02 15.21
CA GLU A 217 -13.08 0.39 16.32
C GLU A 217 -13.73 -0.92 15.81
N PRO A 218 -13.11 -2.09 16.04
CA PRO A 218 -13.53 -3.33 15.36
C PRO A 218 -14.97 -3.76 15.63
N ALA A 219 -15.52 -3.39 16.80
CA ALA A 219 -16.89 -3.77 17.17
C ALA A 219 -17.95 -3.05 16.33
N THR A 220 -17.73 -1.79 15.99
CA THR A 220 -18.69 -0.91 15.30
C THR A 220 -18.32 -0.60 13.86
N GLY A 221 -17.07 -0.81 13.48
CA GLY A 221 -16.52 -0.38 12.19
C GLY A 221 -16.28 1.12 12.09
N ARG A 222 -16.41 1.86 13.18
CA ARG A 222 -16.16 3.31 13.18
C ARG A 222 -14.68 3.59 13.05
N LEU A 223 -14.35 4.54 12.19
CA LEU A 223 -13.00 5.09 12.02
C LEU A 223 -12.93 6.42 12.77
N LYS A 224 -12.15 6.45 13.85
CA LYS A 224 -11.95 7.66 14.66
C LYS A 224 -10.66 8.34 14.28
N GLU A 225 -10.72 9.63 13.94
CA GLU A 225 -9.53 10.40 13.63
C GLU A 225 -8.65 10.59 14.86
N GLN A 226 -7.38 10.21 14.75
CA GLN A 226 -6.39 10.44 15.78
C GLN A 226 -5.75 11.81 15.59
N ARG A 227 -6.12 12.78 16.42
CA ARG A 227 -5.46 14.10 16.45
C ARG A 227 -4.00 13.94 16.83
N ARG A 228 -3.10 14.66 16.15
CA ARG A 228 -1.70 14.81 16.58
C ARG A 228 -1.69 15.36 18.00
N ARG A 229 -1.32 14.55 19.00
CA ARG A 229 -0.99 15.06 20.33
C ARG A 229 0.31 15.87 20.20
N TRP A 230 0.21 17.17 20.20
CA TRP A 230 1.34 18.05 20.45
C TRP A 230 1.76 17.82 21.91
N PHE A 231 2.83 17.06 22.10
CA PHE A 231 3.52 17.07 23.38
C PHE A 231 4.25 18.42 23.48
N CYS A 232 3.61 19.44 24.06
CA CYS A 232 4.32 20.54 24.67
C CYS A 232 5.10 19.95 25.86
N ARG A 233 6.38 19.60 25.66
CA ARG A 233 7.32 19.51 26.77
C ARG A 233 7.38 20.91 27.38
N ARG A 234 6.66 21.15 28.46
CA ARG A 234 7.02 22.22 29.37
C ARG A 234 8.37 21.82 29.97
N LEU A 235 9.40 22.51 29.55
CA LEU A 235 10.67 22.60 30.28
C LEU A 235 10.32 23.40 31.55
N GLY A 236 10.28 22.73 32.69
CA GLY A 236 10.35 23.29 34.02
C GLY A 236 11.79 23.16 34.52
#